data_9e3d1bbf7d0651406d966882ec188e6a
#
_entry.id   9e3d1bbf7d0651406d966882ec188e6a
#
_cell.length_a   1.000
_cell.length_b   1.000
_cell.length_c   1.000
_cell.angle_alpha   90.00
_cell.angle_beta   90.00
_cell.angle_gamma   90.00
#
_symmetry.space_group_name_H-M   'P 1'
#
loop_
_entity.id
_entity.type
_entity.pdbx_description
1 polymer ?
#
loop_
_entity_poly.entity_id
_entity_poly.type
_entity_poly.pdbx_seq_one_letter_code
_entity_poly.pdbx_strand_id
1 'polypeptide(L)'
;MFQKASVSQLKDNSQKNSASLALCYVEKYYFCGMRMNKLHQKHHPSKLLRRLAGLSFIGLILYSCASVGRIEGGPYDETPPVFLKGSPAPGALQTSKKKIVLEFDEFIKLDKPSEKVIISPPQIQQPEVKSNGKKVVITLQDTLKANTTYTIDFGDAIQDNNEGNPLENFFYTFSTGERLDTMAVAGTVLNAMNLEPIKGMLVGHHSHLADSAFTTTPFDRVGRTDSRGHFSIRGVAPGSYRIYALQDADQNVYFSQPAEAIAFQDSLIIPSMEWREREDTTWVDSLTIDTIVHRRYIYYLPDDILLRSFKEIPPYNRRLMKSERPTPKDFNLYFNAVADTLPRLRGLNFDATDAFIVEMPTGKRDTLHYWIRDSLIYKIDTLKMELTYFYTDTLQQLVNRIDTLQLVSKQRPKSEKELEKERKEKEKERERRKKRGEPEEEKTKFLEVDLFAPSSIDIYDYLTCTFTEPVARFDSAAVHLRH
;
A
#
# COMPACT_ATOMS: atom_id res chain seq x y z
N MET A 1 -13.41 37.31 -21.93
CA MET A 1 -12.18 38.13 -21.93
C MET A 1 -11.26 37.61 -20.81
N PHE A 2 -10.57 36.50 -21.04
CA PHE A 2 -9.39 36.10 -20.28
C PHE A 2 -8.53 35.20 -21.17
N GLN A 3 -7.29 35.58 -21.33
CA GLN A 3 -6.30 35.08 -22.26
C GLN A 3 -5.85 33.65 -21.91
N LYS A 4 -5.74 32.85 -22.97
CA LYS A 4 -4.93 31.61 -23.01
C LYS A 4 -3.46 31.99 -22.86
N ALA A 5 -2.80 31.51 -21.83
CA ALA A 5 -1.35 31.43 -21.76
C ALA A 5 -0.90 30.00 -22.12
N SER A 6 -0.08 29.91 -23.14
CA SER A 6 0.44 28.70 -23.72
C SER A 6 1.47 28.03 -22.83
N VAL A 7 1.27 26.72 -22.58
CA VAL A 7 2.27 25.81 -22.01
C VAL A 7 3.16 25.31 -23.15
N SER A 8 4.26 25.99 -23.39
CA SER A 8 5.31 25.50 -24.28
C SER A 8 6.67 26.07 -23.85
N GLN A 9 7.23 25.55 -22.76
CA GLN A 9 8.67 25.62 -22.45
C GLN A 9 9.00 24.85 -21.15
N LEU A 10 8.86 23.53 -21.19
CA LEU A 10 9.47 22.63 -20.19
C LEU A 10 9.71 21.25 -20.83
N LYS A 11 10.46 21.24 -21.92
CA LYS A 11 11.10 20.05 -22.47
C LYS A 11 12.47 20.46 -22.96
N ASP A 12 13.46 20.52 -22.07
CA ASP A 12 14.88 20.40 -22.36
C ASP A 12 15.67 20.59 -21.07
N ASN A 13 15.71 19.58 -20.21
CA ASN A 13 16.75 19.44 -19.17
C ASN A 13 16.80 18.05 -18.49
N SER A 14 16.35 16.99 -19.16
CA SER A 14 16.48 15.64 -18.58
C SER A 14 17.37 14.67 -19.38
N GLN A 15 18.20 15.17 -20.30
CA GLN A 15 19.12 14.32 -21.09
C GLN A 15 20.61 14.65 -20.92
N LYS A 16 21.04 15.30 -19.85
CA LYS A 16 22.47 15.58 -19.63
C LYS A 16 23.09 15.03 -18.36
N ASN A 17 22.46 14.12 -17.62
CA ASN A 17 23.04 13.55 -16.40
C ASN A 17 23.14 12.02 -16.35
N SER A 18 23.18 11.33 -17.49
CA SER A 18 23.43 9.87 -17.53
C SER A 18 24.72 9.44 -18.24
N ALA A 19 25.70 10.36 -18.38
CA ALA A 19 26.97 10.06 -19.06
C ALA A 19 28.22 10.37 -18.22
N SER A 20 28.20 10.17 -16.90
CA SER A 20 29.40 10.39 -16.07
C SER A 20 29.57 9.40 -14.92
N LEU A 21 29.22 8.13 -15.12
CA LEU A 21 29.51 7.08 -14.12
C LEU A 21 29.95 5.76 -14.79
N ALA A 22 30.88 5.86 -15.75
CA ALA A 22 31.54 4.70 -16.33
C ALA A 22 32.95 5.05 -16.79
N LEU A 23 33.81 5.54 -15.89
CA LEU A 23 35.25 5.67 -16.17
C LEU A 23 36.02 5.86 -14.85
N CYS A 24 36.21 4.79 -14.11
CA CYS A 24 37.23 4.70 -13.08
C CYS A 24 37.49 3.24 -12.72
N TYR A 25 38.18 2.53 -13.63
CA TYR A 25 39.00 1.37 -13.27
C TYR A 25 39.98 1.14 -14.42
N VAL A 26 41.12 1.79 -14.39
CA VAL A 26 42.33 1.39 -15.13
C VAL A 26 43.49 1.48 -14.15
N GLU A 27 44.01 0.31 -13.82
CA GLU A 27 45.16 0.10 -12.97
C GLU A 27 46.44 0.73 -13.56
N LYS A 28 47.18 1.32 -12.65
CA LYS A 28 48.56 1.78 -12.86
C LYS A 28 49.49 0.59 -13.10
N TYR A 29 50.06 0.50 -14.27
CA TYR A 29 51.33 -0.21 -14.47
C TYR A 29 52.43 0.78 -14.70
N TYR A 30 53.41 0.80 -13.78
CA TYR A 30 54.64 1.52 -13.87
C TYR A 30 55.55 0.89 -14.95
N PHE A 31 55.92 1.63 -15.97
CA PHE A 31 56.97 1.25 -16.88
C PHE A 31 58.29 1.90 -16.38
N CYS A 32 59.21 1.04 -15.92
CA CYS A 32 60.56 1.40 -15.61
C CYS A 32 61.38 1.48 -16.92
N GLY A 33 61.82 2.67 -17.26
CA GLY A 33 62.63 2.87 -18.46
C GLY A 33 64.08 2.39 -18.25
N MET A 34 64.47 1.37 -19.00
CA MET A 34 65.89 1.00 -19.16
C MET A 34 66.37 1.48 -20.53
N ARG A 35 67.35 2.32 -20.50
CA ARG A 35 68.15 2.85 -21.63
C ARG A 35 69.03 1.72 -22.19
N MET A 36 68.75 1.26 -23.39
CA MET A 36 69.64 0.31 -24.07
C MET A 36 70.55 1.00 -25.08
N ASN A 37 71.84 0.84 -24.83
CA ASN A 37 72.91 1.21 -25.73
C ASN A 37 72.93 0.30 -26.97
N LYS A 38 73.19 0.92 -28.12
CA LYS A 38 73.40 0.24 -29.43
C LYS A 38 74.68 -0.58 -29.36
N LEU A 39 74.54 -1.89 -29.61
CA LEU A 39 75.59 -2.74 -30.11
C LEU A 39 75.09 -3.51 -31.32
N HIS A 40 75.69 -3.19 -32.47
CA HIS A 40 75.45 -3.85 -33.72
C HIS A 40 76.17 -5.19 -33.72
N GLN A 41 75.46 -6.30 -33.70
CA GLN A 41 76.02 -7.62 -34.08
C GLN A 41 75.00 -8.38 -34.92
N LYS A 42 75.42 -8.67 -36.16
CA LYS A 42 74.70 -9.52 -37.08
C LYS A 42 74.80 -10.96 -36.57
N HIS A 43 73.69 -11.50 -36.05
CA HIS A 43 73.55 -12.94 -35.83
C HIS A 43 72.45 -13.52 -36.75
N HIS A 44 72.84 -14.51 -37.56
CA HIS A 44 71.90 -15.34 -38.25
C HIS A 44 71.00 -16.08 -37.25
N PRO A 45 69.65 -16.09 -37.40
CA PRO A 45 68.81 -16.79 -36.51
C PRO A 45 69.05 -18.30 -36.61
N SER A 46 69.41 -18.90 -35.48
CA SER A 46 69.62 -20.34 -35.37
C SER A 46 68.33 -21.09 -35.65
N LYS A 47 68.48 -22.36 -36.25
CA LYS A 47 67.34 -23.25 -36.56
C LYS A 47 66.38 -23.45 -35.39
N LEU A 48 66.83 -23.20 -34.16
CA LEU A 48 66.05 -23.21 -32.92
C LEU A 48 65.01 -22.09 -32.85
N LEU A 49 65.36 -20.88 -33.24
CA LEU A 49 64.49 -19.70 -33.22
C LEU A 49 63.34 -19.82 -34.24
N ARG A 50 63.63 -20.43 -35.43
CA ARG A 50 62.59 -20.74 -36.41
C ARG A 50 61.61 -21.83 -35.96
N ARG A 51 62.06 -22.79 -35.14
CA ARG A 51 61.17 -23.81 -34.55
C ARG A 51 60.33 -23.22 -33.42
N LEU A 52 60.85 -22.35 -32.60
CA LEU A 52 60.12 -21.62 -31.55
C LEU A 52 59.08 -20.67 -32.14
N ALA A 53 59.41 -19.93 -33.21
CA ALA A 53 58.46 -19.07 -33.91
C ALA A 53 57.34 -19.88 -34.57
N GLY A 54 57.65 -21.07 -35.14
CA GLY A 54 56.64 -21.98 -35.67
C GLY A 54 55.68 -22.54 -34.59
N LEU A 55 56.21 -22.93 -33.43
CA LEU A 55 55.42 -23.41 -32.31
C LEU A 55 54.54 -22.28 -31.72
N SER A 56 55.04 -21.05 -31.63
CA SER A 56 54.27 -19.89 -31.20
C SER A 56 53.14 -19.55 -32.17
N PHE A 57 53.36 -19.68 -33.50
CA PHE A 57 52.35 -19.47 -34.50
C PHE A 57 51.25 -20.53 -34.48
N ILE A 58 51.60 -21.81 -34.23
CA ILE A 58 50.65 -22.91 -34.02
C ILE A 58 49.85 -22.69 -32.72
N GLY A 59 50.49 -22.23 -31.64
CA GLY A 59 49.80 -21.85 -30.37
C GLY A 59 48.80 -20.71 -30.56
N LEU A 60 49.10 -19.72 -31.42
CA LEU A 60 48.20 -18.61 -31.72
C LEU A 60 46.97 -19.07 -32.57
N ILE A 61 47.13 -20.06 -33.45
CA ILE A 61 46.01 -20.63 -34.23
C ILE A 61 45.09 -21.47 -33.30
N LEU A 62 45.65 -22.15 -32.31
CA LEU A 62 44.86 -22.91 -31.33
C LEU A 62 44.15 -22.02 -30.28
N TYR A 63 44.53 -20.76 -30.16
CA TYR A 63 43.89 -19.77 -29.32
C TYR A 63 42.75 -19.00 -30.04
N SER A 64 42.44 -19.34 -31.28
CA SER A 64 41.23 -18.86 -31.95
C SER A 64 40.01 -19.53 -31.31
N CYS A 65 39.60 -19.03 -30.17
CA CYS A 65 38.29 -19.35 -29.63
C CYS A 65 37.24 -18.94 -30.67
N ALA A 66 36.64 -19.93 -31.32
CA ALA A 66 35.37 -19.70 -32.00
C ALA A 66 34.42 -19.12 -30.98
N SER A 67 34.11 -17.85 -31.09
CA SER A 67 32.97 -17.29 -30.38
C SER A 67 31.76 -18.05 -30.89
N VAL A 68 31.19 -18.89 -30.04
CA VAL A 68 29.87 -19.45 -30.27
C VAL A 68 28.95 -18.25 -30.45
N GLY A 69 28.62 -17.91 -31.69
CA GLY A 69 27.59 -16.91 -31.95
C GLY A 69 26.37 -17.32 -31.15
N ARG A 70 25.90 -16.47 -30.28
CA ARG A 70 24.56 -16.66 -29.69
C ARG A 70 23.64 -16.80 -30.90
N ILE A 71 22.92 -17.91 -30.95
CA ILE A 71 21.83 -18.07 -31.89
C ILE A 71 20.85 -16.96 -31.47
N GLU A 72 20.87 -15.82 -32.16
CA GLU A 72 19.82 -14.84 -32.06
C GLU A 72 18.59 -15.55 -32.60
N GLY A 73 17.58 -15.72 -31.70
CA GLY A 73 16.30 -16.30 -32.06
C GLY A 73 15.70 -15.57 -33.25
N GLY A 74 14.72 -16.18 -33.87
CA GLY A 74 13.92 -15.56 -34.94
C GLY A 74 13.26 -14.25 -34.49
N PRO A 75 12.48 -13.61 -35.37
CA PRO A 75 11.70 -12.42 -34.95
C PRO A 75 10.92 -12.72 -33.70
N TYR A 76 10.88 -11.75 -32.79
CA TYR A 76 10.17 -11.84 -31.53
C TYR A 76 8.68 -12.11 -31.81
N ASP A 77 8.09 -13.12 -31.18
CA ASP A 77 6.67 -13.43 -31.33
C ASP A 77 5.88 -12.53 -30.40
N GLU A 78 4.97 -11.74 -30.95
CA GLU A 78 4.06 -10.84 -30.23
C GLU A 78 2.61 -11.39 -30.19
N THR A 79 2.39 -12.59 -30.74
CA THR A 79 1.07 -13.16 -30.82
C THR A 79 0.69 -13.88 -29.51
N PRO A 80 -0.53 -13.65 -28.97
CA PRO A 80 -1.00 -14.39 -27.82
C PRO A 80 -1.44 -15.80 -28.20
N PRO A 81 -1.48 -16.75 -27.21
CA PRO A 81 -1.97 -18.10 -27.43
C PRO A 81 -3.38 -18.14 -27.99
N VAL A 82 -3.64 -19.06 -28.94
CA VAL A 82 -4.96 -19.25 -29.55
C VAL A 82 -5.64 -20.46 -28.93
N PHE A 83 -6.87 -20.28 -28.43
CA PHE A 83 -7.70 -21.38 -27.93
C PHE A 83 -8.16 -22.29 -29.08
N LEU A 84 -7.91 -23.59 -28.97
CA LEU A 84 -8.32 -24.58 -29.95
C LEU A 84 -9.58 -25.35 -29.60
N LYS A 85 -9.62 -25.93 -28.41
CA LYS A 85 -10.76 -26.73 -27.94
C LYS A 85 -10.80 -26.87 -26.42
N GLY A 86 -11.99 -27.20 -25.89
CA GLY A 86 -12.21 -27.44 -24.46
C GLY A 86 -13.01 -28.72 -24.20
N SER A 87 -12.84 -29.31 -23.04
CA SER A 87 -13.65 -30.40 -22.54
C SER A 87 -14.11 -30.08 -21.11
N PRO A 88 -15.45 -29.94 -20.86
CA PRO A 88 -16.56 -30.00 -21.83
C PRO A 88 -16.42 -29.00 -22.98
N ALA A 89 -17.15 -29.08 -24.05
CA ALA A 89 -17.10 -28.09 -25.14
C ALA A 89 -17.53 -26.70 -24.63
N PRO A 90 -17.01 -25.58 -25.19
CA PRO A 90 -17.51 -24.25 -24.86
C PRO A 90 -19.03 -24.17 -25.05
N GLY A 91 -19.74 -23.63 -24.07
CA GLY A 91 -21.19 -23.56 -24.11
C GLY A 91 -21.93 -24.90 -23.88
N ALA A 92 -21.23 -25.95 -23.45
CA ALA A 92 -21.86 -27.24 -23.17
C ALA A 92 -22.98 -27.12 -22.12
N LEU A 93 -24.08 -27.82 -22.37
CA LEU A 93 -25.23 -27.88 -21.49
C LEU A 93 -25.25 -29.22 -20.72
N GLN A 94 -26.05 -29.28 -19.65
CA GLN A 94 -26.27 -30.49 -18.86
C GLN A 94 -24.97 -31.18 -18.41
N THR A 95 -23.94 -30.40 -18.16
CA THR A 95 -22.62 -30.95 -17.81
C THR A 95 -22.47 -31.09 -16.30
N SER A 96 -21.99 -32.26 -15.86
CA SER A 96 -21.66 -32.53 -14.44
C SER A 96 -20.16 -32.65 -14.18
N LYS A 97 -19.33 -32.36 -15.20
CA LYS A 97 -17.88 -32.50 -15.10
C LYS A 97 -17.28 -31.40 -14.26
N LYS A 98 -16.59 -31.76 -13.16
CA LYS A 98 -15.79 -30.85 -12.34
C LYS A 98 -14.41 -30.54 -12.93
N LYS A 99 -13.91 -31.37 -13.84
CA LYS A 99 -12.63 -31.18 -14.49
C LYS A 99 -12.83 -30.61 -15.88
N ILE A 100 -12.22 -29.44 -16.10
CA ILE A 100 -12.26 -28.71 -17.37
C ILE A 100 -10.85 -28.70 -17.92
N VAL A 101 -10.70 -28.99 -19.21
CA VAL A 101 -9.42 -29.01 -19.92
C VAL A 101 -9.54 -28.11 -21.14
N LEU A 102 -8.70 -27.09 -21.22
CA LEU A 102 -8.62 -26.16 -22.34
C LEU A 102 -7.31 -26.41 -23.06
N GLU A 103 -7.32 -26.49 -24.39
CA GLU A 103 -6.15 -26.78 -25.24
C GLU A 103 -5.89 -25.59 -26.17
N PHE A 104 -4.62 -25.20 -26.25
CA PHE A 104 -4.13 -24.07 -27.02
C PHE A 104 -3.15 -24.53 -28.08
N ASP A 105 -2.83 -23.66 -29.03
CA ASP A 105 -1.91 -23.93 -30.14
C ASP A 105 -0.45 -23.98 -29.71
N GLU A 106 -0.10 -23.37 -28.58
CA GLU A 106 1.26 -23.31 -28.04
C GLU A 106 1.36 -23.67 -26.55
N PHE A 107 2.59 -23.67 -26.00
CA PHE A 107 2.86 -23.96 -24.58
C PHE A 107 2.40 -22.81 -23.72
N ILE A 108 1.66 -23.12 -22.65
CA ILE A 108 1.02 -22.15 -21.78
C ILE A 108 1.72 -22.04 -20.43
N LYS A 109 1.94 -20.81 -20.00
CA LYS A 109 2.28 -20.42 -18.64
C LYS A 109 1.09 -19.71 -18.00
N LEU A 110 0.84 -19.97 -16.73
CA LEU A 110 -0.18 -19.27 -15.96
C LEU A 110 0.49 -18.27 -15.00
N ASP A 111 0.10 -16.99 -15.14
CA ASP A 111 0.53 -15.94 -14.23
C ASP A 111 -0.49 -15.74 -13.12
N LYS A 112 -0.08 -16.03 -11.86
CA LYS A 112 -0.88 -15.87 -10.64
C LYS A 112 -2.34 -16.34 -10.77
N PRO A 113 -2.58 -17.60 -11.13
CA PRO A 113 -3.93 -18.08 -11.42
C PRO A 113 -4.89 -17.97 -10.23
N SER A 114 -4.40 -18.07 -8.99
CA SER A 114 -5.23 -17.90 -7.77
C SER A 114 -5.75 -16.47 -7.58
N GLU A 115 -5.07 -15.47 -8.14
CA GLU A 115 -5.47 -14.06 -8.04
C GLU A 115 -6.29 -13.61 -9.25
N LYS A 116 -5.94 -14.12 -10.45
CA LYS A 116 -6.47 -13.62 -11.72
C LYS A 116 -7.65 -14.42 -12.25
N VAL A 117 -7.66 -15.74 -12.02
CA VAL A 117 -8.75 -16.60 -12.52
C VAL A 117 -9.95 -16.53 -11.59
N ILE A 118 -11.11 -16.16 -12.16
CA ILE A 118 -12.35 -16.00 -11.43
C ILE A 118 -13.36 -17.02 -11.93
N ILE A 119 -13.93 -17.78 -11.00
CA ILE A 119 -14.96 -18.74 -11.29
C ILE A 119 -16.29 -18.23 -10.73
N SER A 120 -17.30 -18.14 -11.57
CA SER A 120 -18.63 -17.65 -11.24
C SER A 120 -19.70 -18.68 -11.62
N PRO A 121 -20.51 -19.16 -10.67
CA PRO A 121 -20.57 -18.87 -9.23
C PRO A 121 -19.27 -19.15 -8.49
N PRO A 122 -18.98 -18.37 -7.42
CA PRO A 122 -17.76 -18.55 -6.67
C PRO A 122 -17.73 -19.92 -5.98
N GLN A 123 -16.51 -20.44 -5.82
CA GLN A 123 -16.24 -21.70 -5.12
C GLN A 123 -15.83 -21.39 -3.68
N ILE A 124 -16.36 -22.12 -2.71
CA ILE A 124 -15.94 -22.03 -1.30
C ILE A 124 -14.57 -22.69 -1.12
N GLN A 125 -14.40 -23.88 -1.72
CA GLN A 125 -13.12 -24.55 -1.77
C GLN A 125 -12.34 -24.08 -3.00
N GLN A 126 -11.12 -23.65 -2.76
CA GLN A 126 -10.28 -23.07 -3.81
C GLN A 126 -10.08 -24.05 -4.98
N PRO A 127 -10.45 -23.68 -6.21
CA PRO A 127 -10.27 -24.50 -7.39
C PRO A 127 -8.79 -24.66 -7.73
N GLU A 128 -8.45 -25.82 -8.28
CA GLU A 128 -7.10 -26.07 -8.75
C GLU A 128 -6.99 -25.68 -10.23
N VAL A 129 -6.11 -24.73 -10.56
CA VAL A 129 -5.86 -24.27 -11.93
C VAL A 129 -4.38 -24.47 -12.24
N LYS A 130 -4.08 -25.33 -13.25
CA LYS A 130 -2.71 -25.71 -13.61
C LYS A 130 -2.52 -25.68 -15.12
N SER A 131 -1.31 -25.31 -15.55
CA SER A 131 -0.85 -25.51 -16.94
C SER A 131 -0.14 -26.86 -17.07
N ASN A 132 -0.36 -27.54 -18.17
CA ASN A 132 0.30 -28.78 -18.52
C ASN A 132 0.58 -28.78 -20.04
N GLY A 133 1.77 -28.33 -20.43
CA GLY A 133 2.15 -28.15 -21.81
C GLY A 133 1.26 -27.12 -22.53
N LYS A 134 0.56 -27.56 -23.54
CA LYS A 134 -0.41 -26.74 -24.31
C LYS A 134 -1.82 -26.70 -23.69
N LYS A 135 -1.95 -27.16 -22.45
CA LYS A 135 -3.28 -27.30 -21.82
C LYS A 135 -3.35 -26.57 -20.50
N VAL A 136 -4.51 -25.96 -20.24
CA VAL A 136 -4.91 -25.47 -18.91
C VAL A 136 -5.94 -26.43 -18.35
N VAL A 137 -5.70 -26.93 -17.14
CA VAL A 137 -6.56 -27.88 -16.43
C VAL A 137 -7.13 -27.18 -15.19
N ILE A 138 -8.45 -27.11 -15.12
CA ILE A 138 -9.20 -26.56 -14.01
C ILE A 138 -9.96 -27.69 -13.34
N THR A 139 -9.82 -27.80 -12.00
CA THR A 139 -10.56 -28.77 -11.20
C THR A 139 -11.38 -28.02 -10.16
N LEU A 140 -12.71 -28.07 -10.31
CA LEU A 140 -13.65 -27.50 -9.35
C LEU A 140 -13.78 -28.45 -8.16
N GLN A 141 -13.66 -27.92 -6.95
CA GLN A 141 -13.71 -28.74 -5.74
C GLN A 141 -15.14 -28.91 -5.23
N ASP A 142 -15.92 -27.82 -5.27
CA ASP A 142 -17.29 -27.81 -4.80
C ASP A 142 -18.24 -28.65 -5.68
N THR A 143 -19.36 -29.04 -5.11
CA THR A 143 -20.44 -29.66 -5.88
C THR A 143 -21.10 -28.62 -6.79
N LEU A 144 -21.22 -28.94 -8.07
CA LEU A 144 -21.84 -28.04 -9.03
C LEU A 144 -23.32 -27.82 -8.69
N LYS A 145 -23.73 -26.55 -8.66
CA LYS A 145 -25.13 -26.16 -8.46
C LYS A 145 -25.93 -26.61 -9.69
N ALA A 146 -27.14 -27.16 -9.49
CA ALA A 146 -28.03 -27.56 -10.58
C ALA A 146 -28.55 -26.34 -11.35
N ASN A 147 -28.89 -26.52 -12.62
CA ASN A 147 -29.45 -25.48 -13.50
C ASN A 147 -28.70 -24.15 -13.46
N THR A 148 -27.40 -24.22 -13.45
CA THR A 148 -26.51 -23.05 -13.22
C THR A 148 -25.50 -22.94 -14.35
N THR A 149 -25.34 -21.75 -14.90
CA THR A 149 -24.28 -21.41 -15.84
C THR A 149 -22.99 -21.10 -15.07
N TYR A 150 -21.90 -21.74 -15.41
CA TYR A 150 -20.56 -21.48 -14.87
C TYR A 150 -19.75 -20.69 -15.89
N THR A 151 -19.11 -19.64 -15.43
CA THR A 151 -18.19 -18.83 -16.22
C THR A 151 -16.83 -18.81 -15.52
N ILE A 152 -15.77 -19.07 -16.26
CA ILE A 152 -14.38 -18.98 -15.81
C ILE A 152 -13.75 -17.85 -16.60
N ASP A 153 -13.40 -16.79 -15.92
CA ASP A 153 -12.70 -15.64 -16.49
C ASP A 153 -11.23 -15.75 -16.13
N PHE A 154 -10.36 -15.71 -17.14
CA PHE A 154 -8.92 -15.83 -16.98
C PHE A 154 -8.22 -14.48 -16.92
N GLY A 155 -8.90 -13.39 -17.27
CA GLY A 155 -8.29 -12.07 -17.37
C GLY A 155 -7.10 -12.10 -18.32
N ASP A 156 -5.90 -11.84 -17.77
CA ASP A 156 -4.59 -11.91 -18.45
C ASP A 156 -3.70 -13.04 -17.88
N ALA A 157 -4.29 -14.03 -17.21
CA ALA A 157 -3.55 -15.11 -16.55
C ALA A 157 -2.91 -16.10 -17.52
N ILE A 158 -3.51 -16.32 -18.70
CA ILE A 158 -3.01 -17.24 -19.71
C ILE A 158 -1.99 -16.50 -20.57
N GLN A 159 -0.76 -16.98 -20.59
CA GLN A 159 0.34 -16.40 -21.36
C GLN A 159 1.06 -17.50 -22.12
N ASP A 160 1.70 -17.16 -23.26
CA ASP A 160 2.65 -18.06 -23.85
C ASP A 160 3.85 -18.32 -22.92
N ASN A 161 4.50 -19.46 -23.08
CA ASN A 161 5.58 -19.84 -22.18
C ASN A 161 6.92 -19.16 -22.51
N ASN A 162 7.11 -18.69 -23.73
CA ASN A 162 8.39 -18.18 -24.22
C ASN A 162 8.52 -16.68 -23.99
N GLU A 163 7.66 -15.89 -24.62
CA GLU A 163 7.69 -14.43 -24.62
C GLU A 163 6.82 -13.84 -23.50
N GLY A 164 5.78 -14.54 -23.06
CA GLY A 164 4.87 -14.11 -22.01
C GLY A 164 3.72 -13.24 -22.50
N ASN A 165 3.36 -13.33 -23.79
CA ASN A 165 2.25 -12.58 -24.38
C ASN A 165 0.92 -13.02 -23.77
N PRO A 166 0.13 -12.14 -23.12
CA PRO A 166 -1.09 -12.52 -22.45
C PRO A 166 -2.26 -12.69 -23.45
N LEU A 167 -3.04 -13.75 -23.26
CA LEU A 167 -4.35 -13.87 -23.88
C LEU A 167 -5.37 -13.08 -23.05
N GLU A 168 -5.68 -11.88 -23.49
CA GLU A 168 -6.58 -10.98 -22.78
C GLU A 168 -8.05 -11.32 -22.99
N ASN A 169 -8.87 -11.05 -21.98
CA ASN A 169 -10.34 -11.17 -22.02
C ASN A 169 -10.86 -12.57 -22.40
N PHE A 170 -10.07 -13.60 -22.16
CA PHE A 170 -10.52 -14.97 -22.40
C PHE A 170 -11.40 -15.48 -21.27
N PHE A 171 -12.60 -15.93 -21.62
CA PHE A 171 -13.53 -16.56 -20.67
C PHE A 171 -14.10 -17.86 -21.25
N TYR A 172 -14.41 -18.77 -20.35
CA TYR A 172 -14.94 -20.08 -20.69
C TYR A 172 -16.24 -20.34 -19.97
N THR A 173 -17.27 -20.84 -20.68
CA THR A 173 -18.63 -20.98 -20.13
C THR A 173 -19.19 -22.37 -20.40
N PHE A 174 -19.93 -22.93 -19.44
CA PHE A 174 -20.72 -24.13 -19.56
C PHE A 174 -21.91 -24.06 -18.59
N SER A 175 -22.92 -24.95 -18.77
CA SER A 175 -24.09 -25.01 -17.90
C SER A 175 -24.32 -26.41 -17.40
N THR A 176 -24.77 -26.53 -16.13
CA THR A 176 -25.32 -27.77 -15.58
C THR A 176 -26.78 -27.97 -15.94
N GLY A 177 -27.44 -26.92 -16.43
CA GLY A 177 -28.84 -26.91 -16.86
C GLY A 177 -29.01 -27.02 -18.38
N GLU A 178 -30.24 -26.86 -18.83
CA GLU A 178 -30.64 -26.92 -20.24
C GLU A 178 -30.40 -25.60 -21.01
N ARG A 179 -30.02 -24.54 -20.33
CA ARG A 179 -29.81 -23.20 -20.89
C ARG A 179 -28.53 -22.59 -20.39
N LEU A 180 -27.99 -21.69 -21.21
CA LEU A 180 -26.94 -20.78 -20.82
C LEU A 180 -27.53 -19.41 -20.51
N ASP A 181 -27.19 -18.89 -19.34
CA ASP A 181 -27.40 -17.47 -19.06
C ASP A 181 -26.31 -16.67 -19.77
N THR A 182 -26.72 -15.70 -20.57
CA THR A 182 -25.79 -14.96 -21.45
C THR A 182 -25.63 -13.50 -21.07
N MET A 183 -26.54 -12.96 -20.23
CA MET A 183 -26.49 -11.55 -19.87
C MET A 183 -25.24 -11.24 -19.06
N ALA A 184 -24.85 -9.98 -19.09
CA ALA A 184 -23.74 -9.46 -18.32
C ALA A 184 -24.12 -8.10 -17.74
N VAL A 185 -23.48 -7.75 -16.64
CA VAL A 185 -23.52 -6.42 -16.04
C VAL A 185 -22.09 -5.94 -15.82
N ALA A 186 -21.86 -4.65 -16.02
CA ALA A 186 -20.52 -4.07 -15.89
C ALA A 186 -20.57 -2.70 -15.21
N GLY A 187 -19.43 -2.23 -14.79
CA GLY A 187 -19.31 -0.94 -14.14
C GLY A 187 -17.91 -0.67 -13.62
N THR A 188 -17.81 0.28 -12.72
CA THR A 188 -16.53 0.73 -12.16
C THR A 188 -16.62 0.84 -10.65
N VAL A 189 -15.55 0.45 -9.96
CA VAL A 189 -15.39 0.63 -8.51
C VAL A 189 -14.33 1.69 -8.25
N LEU A 190 -14.73 2.74 -7.53
CA LEU A 190 -13.85 3.83 -7.13
C LEU A 190 -13.76 3.91 -5.60
N ASN A 191 -12.67 4.42 -5.10
CA ASN A 191 -12.54 4.75 -3.68
C ASN A 191 -13.45 5.95 -3.35
N ALA A 192 -14.27 5.86 -2.32
CA ALA A 192 -15.22 6.91 -1.95
C ALA A 192 -14.54 8.23 -1.52
N MET A 193 -13.30 8.18 -1.03
CA MET A 193 -12.59 9.33 -0.47
C MET A 193 -11.88 10.17 -1.55
N ASN A 194 -11.20 9.52 -2.51
CA ASN A 194 -10.36 10.20 -3.51
C ASN A 194 -10.77 9.92 -4.95
N LEU A 195 -11.81 9.07 -5.17
CA LEU A 195 -12.32 8.66 -6.47
C LEU A 195 -11.29 7.95 -7.37
N GLU A 196 -10.23 7.40 -6.78
CA GLU A 196 -9.27 6.57 -7.51
C GLU A 196 -9.83 5.18 -7.79
N PRO A 197 -9.52 4.58 -8.95
CA PRO A 197 -9.97 3.23 -9.28
C PRO A 197 -9.33 2.18 -8.36
N ILE A 198 -10.12 1.19 -7.95
CA ILE A 198 -9.66 0.11 -7.08
C ILE A 198 -9.49 -1.16 -7.89
N LYS A 199 -8.26 -1.68 -7.96
CA LYS A 199 -7.91 -2.94 -8.61
C LYS A 199 -8.14 -4.13 -7.67
N GLY A 200 -8.61 -5.25 -8.23
CA GLY A 200 -8.64 -6.55 -7.55
C GLY A 200 -9.80 -6.73 -6.57
N MET A 201 -10.74 -5.76 -6.50
CA MET A 201 -11.92 -5.86 -5.65
C MET A 201 -12.92 -6.86 -6.24
N LEU A 202 -13.45 -7.74 -5.43
CA LEU A 202 -14.50 -8.69 -5.82
C LEU A 202 -15.82 -7.93 -5.94
N VAL A 203 -16.50 -8.07 -7.08
CA VAL A 203 -17.84 -7.52 -7.27
C VAL A 203 -18.80 -8.66 -7.51
N GLY A 204 -19.88 -8.69 -6.76
CA GLY A 204 -20.87 -9.75 -6.87
C GLY A 204 -22.29 -9.26 -6.71
N HIS A 205 -23.23 -10.10 -7.07
CA HIS A 205 -24.65 -9.81 -6.88
C HIS A 205 -25.37 -10.95 -6.15
N HIS A 206 -26.49 -10.58 -5.54
CA HIS A 206 -27.45 -11.49 -4.91
C HIS A 206 -28.81 -11.39 -5.60
N SER A 207 -29.43 -12.54 -5.87
CA SER A 207 -30.83 -12.65 -6.25
C SER A 207 -31.77 -12.55 -5.04
N HIS A 208 -31.25 -12.89 -3.85
CA HIS A 208 -31.94 -12.67 -2.57
C HIS A 208 -31.81 -11.21 -2.15
N LEU A 209 -32.92 -10.46 -2.22
CA LEU A 209 -32.93 -9.00 -2.10
C LEU A 209 -32.90 -8.48 -0.66
N ALA A 210 -32.88 -9.34 0.36
CA ALA A 210 -32.73 -8.91 1.75
C ALA A 210 -31.29 -8.42 2.01
N ASP A 211 -31.14 -7.36 2.79
CA ASP A 211 -29.83 -6.76 3.12
C ASP A 211 -28.91 -7.74 3.88
N SER A 212 -29.50 -8.67 4.62
CA SER A 212 -28.76 -9.74 5.31
C SER A 212 -28.07 -10.73 4.38
N ALA A 213 -28.44 -10.81 3.10
CA ALA A 213 -27.80 -11.73 2.15
C ALA A 213 -26.30 -11.43 2.02
N PHE A 214 -25.91 -10.16 2.01
CA PHE A 214 -24.53 -9.74 1.88
C PHE A 214 -23.63 -10.21 3.03
N THR A 215 -24.18 -10.37 4.23
CA THR A 215 -23.45 -10.76 5.45
C THR A 215 -23.58 -12.25 5.80
N THR A 216 -24.48 -12.99 5.14
CA THR A 216 -24.80 -14.37 5.54
C THR A 216 -24.58 -15.40 4.45
N THR A 217 -24.57 -14.99 3.18
CA THR A 217 -24.49 -15.91 2.04
C THR A 217 -23.45 -15.46 1.04
N PRO A 218 -22.69 -16.39 0.43
CA PRO A 218 -21.81 -16.08 -0.69
C PRO A 218 -22.56 -15.48 -1.86
N PHE A 219 -21.90 -14.65 -2.65
CA PHE A 219 -22.45 -14.10 -3.89
C PHE A 219 -22.97 -15.18 -4.83
N ASP A 220 -24.03 -14.89 -5.54
CA ASP A 220 -24.54 -15.78 -6.59
C ASP A 220 -23.61 -15.80 -7.80
N ARG A 221 -23.07 -14.63 -8.16
CA ARG A 221 -22.08 -14.45 -9.21
C ARG A 221 -21.09 -13.37 -8.86
N VAL A 222 -19.90 -13.52 -9.42
CA VAL A 222 -18.78 -12.62 -9.13
C VAL A 222 -18.01 -12.23 -10.39
N GLY A 223 -17.42 -11.06 -10.35
CA GLY A 223 -16.37 -10.56 -11.21
C GLY A 223 -15.31 -9.85 -10.35
N ARG A 224 -14.22 -9.40 -10.95
CA ARG A 224 -13.17 -8.67 -10.24
C ARG A 224 -12.79 -7.43 -11.01
N THR A 225 -12.42 -6.38 -10.29
CA THR A 225 -11.99 -5.13 -10.91
C THR A 225 -10.58 -5.23 -11.48
N ASP A 226 -10.40 -4.66 -12.68
CA ASP A 226 -9.10 -4.50 -13.35
C ASP A 226 -8.29 -3.31 -12.79
N SER A 227 -7.18 -2.96 -13.45
CA SER A 227 -6.33 -1.83 -13.06
C SER A 227 -7.00 -0.46 -13.17
N ARG A 228 -8.09 -0.35 -13.91
CA ARG A 228 -8.91 0.87 -14.08
C ARG A 228 -10.14 0.87 -13.16
N GLY A 229 -10.24 -0.14 -12.28
CA GLY A 229 -11.42 -0.32 -11.43
C GLY A 229 -12.64 -0.85 -12.16
N HIS A 230 -12.52 -1.24 -13.42
CA HIS A 230 -13.62 -1.74 -14.23
C HIS A 230 -13.87 -3.21 -13.93
N PHE A 231 -15.14 -3.62 -13.83
CA PHE A 231 -15.57 -5.01 -13.63
C PHE A 231 -16.62 -5.44 -14.63
N SER A 232 -16.70 -6.74 -14.87
CA SER A 232 -17.78 -7.37 -15.66
C SER A 232 -18.19 -8.69 -15.00
N ILE A 233 -19.48 -8.85 -14.73
CA ILE A 233 -20.08 -10.09 -14.23
C ILE A 233 -20.86 -10.71 -15.37
N ARG A 234 -20.44 -11.88 -15.81
CA ARG A 234 -21.00 -12.59 -16.98
C ARG A 234 -21.84 -13.78 -16.55
N GLY A 235 -22.68 -14.27 -17.48
CA GLY A 235 -23.54 -15.43 -17.26
C GLY A 235 -24.69 -15.15 -16.29
N VAL A 236 -25.21 -13.93 -16.30
CA VAL A 236 -26.30 -13.50 -15.43
C VAL A 236 -27.63 -13.94 -16.02
N ALA A 237 -28.50 -14.51 -15.22
CA ALA A 237 -29.87 -14.85 -15.61
C ALA A 237 -30.79 -13.61 -15.61
N PRO A 238 -31.92 -13.62 -16.32
CA PRO A 238 -32.94 -12.60 -16.16
C PRO A 238 -33.45 -12.54 -14.73
N GLY A 239 -33.54 -11.33 -14.17
CA GLY A 239 -33.99 -11.15 -12.78
C GLY A 239 -33.63 -9.75 -12.24
N SER A 240 -33.92 -9.54 -10.95
CA SER A 240 -33.55 -8.33 -10.23
C SER A 240 -32.51 -8.70 -9.17
N TYR A 241 -31.47 -7.91 -9.06
CA TYR A 241 -30.31 -8.21 -8.23
C TYR A 241 -29.88 -7.01 -7.40
N ARG A 242 -29.34 -7.27 -6.22
CA ARG A 242 -28.53 -6.30 -5.46
C ARG A 242 -27.07 -6.53 -5.77
N ILE A 243 -26.33 -5.47 -6.03
CA ILE A 243 -24.91 -5.51 -6.35
C ILE A 243 -24.09 -4.92 -5.22
N TYR A 244 -22.98 -5.59 -4.93
CA TYR A 244 -22.01 -5.21 -3.91
C TYR A 244 -20.60 -5.40 -4.43
N ALA A 245 -19.66 -4.61 -3.89
CA ALA A 245 -18.25 -4.87 -4.04
C ALA A 245 -17.65 -5.13 -2.66
N LEU A 246 -16.68 -6.05 -2.60
CA LEU A 246 -16.07 -6.53 -1.38
C LEU A 246 -14.56 -6.71 -1.57
N GLN A 247 -13.77 -6.12 -0.67
CA GLN A 247 -12.36 -6.47 -0.54
C GLN A 247 -12.22 -7.68 0.37
N ASP A 248 -12.56 -8.84 -0.18
CA ASP A 248 -12.59 -10.13 0.51
C ASP A 248 -11.17 -10.53 0.94
N ALA A 249 -10.89 -10.41 2.24
CA ALA A 249 -9.57 -10.66 2.79
C ALA A 249 -9.35 -12.13 3.20
N ASP A 250 -10.42 -12.81 3.59
CA ASP A 250 -10.40 -14.19 4.07
C ASP A 250 -10.91 -15.22 3.03
N GLN A 251 -11.31 -14.74 1.85
CA GLN A 251 -11.77 -15.54 0.70
C GLN A 251 -13.05 -16.35 0.97
N ASN A 252 -13.91 -15.82 1.81
CA ASN A 252 -15.20 -16.44 2.14
C ASN A 252 -16.35 -16.00 1.20
N VAL A 253 -16.12 -14.98 0.36
CA VAL A 253 -17.03 -14.48 -0.69
C VAL A 253 -18.33 -13.85 -0.15
N TYR A 254 -18.33 -13.41 1.09
CA TYR A 254 -19.38 -12.59 1.71
C TYR A 254 -18.76 -11.65 2.76
N PHE A 255 -19.46 -10.58 3.11
CA PHE A 255 -18.95 -9.63 4.09
C PHE A 255 -19.00 -10.21 5.51
N SER A 256 -17.84 -10.42 6.11
CA SER A 256 -17.70 -11.05 7.43
C SER A 256 -17.01 -10.15 8.47
N GLN A 257 -16.25 -9.16 8.04
CA GLN A 257 -15.39 -8.37 8.91
C GLN A 257 -15.48 -6.87 8.60
N PRO A 258 -15.60 -5.98 9.61
CA PRO A 258 -15.58 -4.53 9.41
C PRO A 258 -14.28 -3.98 8.80
N ALA A 259 -13.22 -4.80 8.80
CA ALA A 259 -11.93 -4.43 8.17
C ALA A 259 -11.95 -4.53 6.65
N GLU A 260 -12.95 -5.20 6.08
CA GLU A 260 -13.12 -5.35 4.64
C GLU A 260 -13.72 -4.07 4.05
N ALA A 261 -13.17 -3.61 2.94
CA ALA A 261 -13.77 -2.49 2.23
C ALA A 261 -14.98 -3.00 1.43
N ILE A 262 -16.06 -2.24 1.46
CA ILE A 262 -17.33 -2.57 0.79
C ILE A 262 -17.78 -1.43 -0.11
N ALA A 263 -18.57 -1.76 -1.11
CA ALA A 263 -19.37 -0.79 -1.86
C ALA A 263 -20.71 -1.41 -2.25
N PHE A 264 -21.74 -0.61 -2.39
CA PHE A 264 -23.07 -1.05 -2.78
C PHE A 264 -23.82 0.03 -3.53
N GLN A 265 -24.89 -0.37 -4.15
CA GLN A 265 -25.86 0.52 -4.79
C GLN A 265 -27.27 0.17 -4.27
N ASP A 266 -28.05 1.19 -3.90
CA ASP A 266 -29.40 0.99 -3.34
C ASP A 266 -30.40 0.52 -4.39
N SER A 267 -30.25 0.95 -5.64
CA SER A 267 -31.12 0.56 -6.74
C SER A 267 -30.86 -0.88 -7.17
N LEU A 268 -31.94 -1.60 -7.53
CA LEU A 268 -31.82 -2.95 -8.05
C LEU A 268 -31.25 -2.91 -9.48
N ILE A 269 -30.42 -3.90 -9.77
CA ILE A 269 -29.87 -4.13 -11.10
C ILE A 269 -30.79 -5.11 -11.85
N ILE A 270 -31.23 -4.72 -13.03
CA ILE A 270 -32.04 -5.55 -13.92
C ILE A 270 -31.26 -5.71 -15.24
N PRO A 271 -30.59 -6.87 -15.43
CA PRO A 271 -29.86 -7.12 -16.65
C PRO A 271 -30.75 -7.10 -17.87
N SER A 272 -30.29 -6.50 -18.93
CA SER A 272 -30.97 -6.45 -20.21
C SER A 272 -29.98 -6.55 -21.36
N MET A 273 -30.48 -6.70 -22.58
CA MET A 273 -29.68 -6.76 -23.78
C MET A 273 -30.33 -5.97 -24.91
N GLU A 274 -29.50 -5.36 -25.72
CA GLU A 274 -29.92 -4.65 -26.92
C GLU A 274 -29.02 -5.00 -28.10
N TRP A 275 -29.54 -4.83 -29.32
CA TRP A 275 -28.73 -4.98 -30.53
C TRP A 275 -28.11 -3.63 -30.87
N ARG A 276 -26.79 -3.62 -31.06
CA ARG A 276 -26.02 -2.48 -31.55
C ARG A 276 -25.27 -2.85 -32.83
N GLU A 277 -24.93 -1.84 -33.61
CA GLU A 277 -24.09 -1.98 -34.79
C GLU A 277 -22.75 -1.31 -34.54
N ARG A 278 -21.67 -1.94 -35.00
CA ARG A 278 -20.33 -1.36 -35.03
C ARG A 278 -19.74 -1.48 -36.41
N GLU A 279 -18.90 -0.54 -36.74
CA GLU A 279 -18.12 -0.53 -37.97
C GLU A 279 -16.71 -1.09 -37.64
N ASP A 280 -16.38 -2.23 -38.24
CA ASP A 280 -15.05 -2.80 -38.19
C ASP A 280 -14.31 -2.37 -39.46
N THR A 281 -13.29 -1.51 -39.32
CA THR A 281 -12.51 -0.99 -40.43
C THR A 281 -11.21 -1.77 -40.54
N THR A 282 -10.96 -2.38 -41.69
CA THR A 282 -9.66 -2.97 -42.06
C THR A 282 -8.86 -1.96 -42.89
N TRP A 283 -7.54 -1.94 -42.69
CA TRP A 283 -6.64 -0.98 -43.35
C TRP A 283 -5.66 -1.72 -44.23
N VAL A 284 -5.39 -1.22 -45.44
CA VAL A 284 -4.32 -1.70 -46.33
C VAL A 284 -2.98 -1.16 -45.85
N ASP A 285 -2.94 0.09 -45.42
CA ASP A 285 -1.81 0.80 -44.85
C ASP A 285 -2.28 1.83 -43.83
N SER A 286 -1.36 2.59 -43.24
CA SER A 286 -1.66 3.58 -42.20
C SER A 286 -2.66 4.70 -42.62
N LEU A 287 -2.96 4.83 -43.91
CA LEU A 287 -3.77 5.91 -44.46
C LEU A 287 -4.94 5.42 -45.34
N THR A 288 -4.90 4.18 -45.81
CA THR A 288 -5.86 3.65 -46.81
C THR A 288 -6.76 2.60 -46.17
N ILE A 289 -8.05 2.85 -46.13
CA ILE A 289 -9.06 1.90 -45.67
C ILE A 289 -9.24 0.83 -46.77
N ASP A 290 -9.20 -0.43 -46.37
CA ASP A 290 -9.51 -1.57 -47.23
C ASP A 290 -11.01 -1.80 -47.27
N THR A 291 -11.57 -2.13 -46.13
CA THR A 291 -13.00 -2.48 -46.04
C THR A 291 -13.60 -2.00 -44.74
N ILE A 292 -14.85 -1.52 -44.78
CA ILE A 292 -15.68 -1.24 -43.62
C ILE A 292 -16.79 -2.29 -43.57
N VAL A 293 -16.82 -3.07 -42.50
CA VAL A 293 -17.84 -4.09 -42.28
C VAL A 293 -18.74 -3.69 -41.12
N HIS A 294 -20.03 -3.51 -41.38
CA HIS A 294 -21.01 -3.30 -40.33
C HIS A 294 -21.39 -4.63 -39.70
N ARG A 295 -21.12 -4.76 -38.40
CA ARG A 295 -21.46 -5.97 -37.62
C ARG A 295 -22.48 -5.66 -36.56
N ARG A 296 -23.57 -6.44 -36.53
CA ARG A 296 -24.52 -6.40 -35.42
C ARG A 296 -24.00 -7.28 -34.28
N TYR A 297 -24.04 -6.73 -33.06
CA TYR A 297 -23.66 -7.46 -31.86
C TYR A 297 -24.65 -7.20 -30.72
N ILE A 298 -24.69 -8.12 -29.77
CA ILE A 298 -25.52 -7.98 -28.55
C ILE A 298 -24.72 -7.14 -27.56
N TYR A 299 -25.36 -6.11 -27.05
CA TYR A 299 -24.83 -5.25 -26.01
C TYR A 299 -25.61 -5.50 -24.71
N TYR A 300 -24.90 -5.68 -23.61
CA TYR A 300 -25.47 -5.97 -22.30
C TYR A 300 -25.50 -4.73 -21.42
N LEU A 301 -26.61 -4.57 -20.72
CA LEU A 301 -26.87 -3.46 -19.81
C LEU A 301 -27.29 -3.97 -18.44
N PRO A 302 -27.06 -3.20 -17.36
CA PRO A 302 -26.29 -1.96 -17.32
C PRO A 302 -24.78 -2.21 -17.43
N ASP A 303 -24.06 -1.25 -17.98
CA ASP A 303 -22.59 -1.25 -18.14
C ASP A 303 -21.92 -0.05 -17.45
N ASP A 304 -22.71 0.82 -16.84
CA ASP A 304 -22.32 2.09 -16.22
C ASP A 304 -22.49 2.07 -14.68
N ILE A 305 -22.55 0.90 -14.07
CA ILE A 305 -22.70 0.77 -12.61
C ILE A 305 -21.49 1.42 -11.91
N LEU A 306 -21.77 2.41 -11.05
CA LEU A 306 -20.74 3.10 -10.28
C LEU A 306 -20.83 2.73 -8.80
N LEU A 307 -19.83 2.00 -8.31
CA LEU A 307 -19.71 1.62 -6.92
C LEU A 307 -18.60 2.45 -6.24
N ARG A 308 -18.88 3.00 -5.06
CA ARG A 308 -17.93 3.77 -4.27
C ARG A 308 -17.55 2.99 -3.02
N SER A 309 -16.31 2.54 -2.96
CA SER A 309 -15.82 1.69 -1.89
C SER A 309 -15.35 2.51 -0.70
N PHE A 310 -15.77 2.09 0.47
CA PHE A 310 -15.33 2.60 1.76
C PHE A 310 -15.08 1.44 2.73
N LYS A 311 -14.31 1.70 3.77
CA LYS A 311 -14.21 0.79 4.93
C LYS A 311 -15.15 1.28 6.00
N GLU A 312 -15.89 0.36 6.58
CA GLU A 312 -16.47 0.64 7.87
C GLU A 312 -15.29 0.83 8.82
N ILE A 313 -15.04 2.08 9.20
CA ILE A 313 -13.99 2.39 10.18
C ILE A 313 -14.56 1.88 11.50
N PRO A 314 -14.07 0.75 12.04
CA PRO A 314 -14.52 0.33 13.36
C PRO A 314 -14.27 1.52 14.30
N PRO A 315 -15.22 1.86 15.16
CA PRO A 315 -15.01 2.90 16.15
C PRO A 315 -13.70 2.55 16.83
N TYR A 316 -12.74 3.43 16.75
CA TYR A 316 -11.34 3.28 17.08
C TYR A 316 -11.12 2.24 18.17
N ASN A 317 -10.27 1.23 17.95
CA ASN A 317 -9.89 0.28 19.00
C ASN A 317 -9.11 1.04 20.08
N ARG A 318 -9.83 1.88 20.82
CA ARG A 318 -9.26 2.79 21.78
C ARG A 318 -9.00 2.07 23.09
N ARG A 319 -7.73 2.06 23.51
CA ARG A 319 -7.27 1.50 24.78
C ARG A 319 -6.21 2.39 25.39
N LEU A 320 -6.21 2.46 26.72
CA LEU A 320 -5.09 3.04 27.44
C LEU A 320 -3.90 2.08 27.33
N MET A 321 -2.83 2.52 26.70
CA MET A 321 -1.62 1.72 26.48
C MET A 321 -0.65 1.85 27.64
N LYS A 322 -0.50 3.05 28.16
CA LYS A 322 0.48 3.37 29.21
C LYS A 322 0.04 4.60 29.97
N SER A 323 0.36 4.60 31.25
CA SER A 323 0.33 5.77 32.11
C SER A 323 1.66 5.87 32.85
N GLU A 324 2.25 7.06 32.95
CA GLU A 324 3.51 7.29 33.65
C GLU A 324 3.58 8.67 34.25
N ARG A 325 4.32 8.80 35.35
CA ARG A 325 4.61 10.05 36.02
C ARG A 325 6.13 10.29 35.99
N PRO A 326 6.65 10.99 34.95
CA PRO A 326 8.08 11.23 34.80
C PRO A 326 8.65 12.04 35.96
N THR A 327 7.96 13.15 36.34
CA THR A 327 8.36 14.02 37.44
C THR A 327 7.25 14.14 38.45
N PRO A 328 7.51 14.72 39.64
CA PRO A 328 6.43 15.03 40.61
C PRO A 328 5.40 16.00 40.05
N LYS A 329 5.73 16.82 39.06
CA LYS A 329 4.92 17.93 38.54
C LYS A 329 4.03 17.54 37.35
N ASP A 330 4.26 16.40 36.71
CA ASP A 330 3.57 16.00 35.50
C ASP A 330 3.31 14.49 35.40
N PHE A 331 2.34 14.12 34.59
CA PHE A 331 2.12 12.71 34.19
C PHE A 331 1.56 12.63 32.78
N ASN A 332 1.77 11.49 32.14
CA ASN A 332 1.37 11.22 30.76
C ASN A 332 0.39 10.05 30.68
N LEU A 333 -0.60 10.18 29.82
CA LEU A 333 -1.51 9.12 29.42
C LEU A 333 -1.35 8.88 27.90
N TYR A 334 -1.11 7.64 27.53
CA TYR A 334 -0.92 7.23 26.12
C TYR A 334 -2.05 6.30 25.71
N PHE A 335 -2.77 6.68 24.67
CA PHE A 335 -3.81 5.87 24.05
C PHE A 335 -3.35 5.44 22.64
N ASN A 336 -3.83 4.31 22.17
CA ASN A 336 -3.51 3.83 20.81
C ASN A 336 -4.37 4.46 19.72
N ALA A 337 -5.38 5.26 20.09
CA ALA A 337 -6.26 5.95 19.15
C ALA A 337 -6.76 7.29 19.72
N VAL A 338 -7.08 8.22 18.83
CA VAL A 338 -7.66 9.52 19.17
C VAL A 338 -9.08 9.39 19.71
N ALA A 339 -9.57 10.41 20.41
CA ALA A 339 -10.97 10.52 20.81
C ALA A 339 -11.48 11.95 20.62
N ASP A 340 -12.78 12.08 20.47
CA ASP A 340 -13.43 13.37 20.33
C ASP A 340 -13.46 14.15 21.65
N THR A 341 -13.41 13.43 22.79
CA THR A 341 -13.47 14.01 24.13
C THR A 341 -12.23 13.64 24.95
N LEU A 342 -11.85 14.54 25.86
CA LEU A 342 -10.83 14.28 26.86
C LEU A 342 -11.36 13.32 27.95
N PRO A 343 -10.50 12.43 28.46
CA PRO A 343 -10.86 11.59 29.60
C PRO A 343 -11.10 12.42 30.84
N ARG A 344 -11.97 11.94 31.74
CA ARG A 344 -12.24 12.57 33.04
C ARG A 344 -11.37 11.92 34.11
N LEU A 345 -10.78 12.76 34.94
CA LEU A 345 -9.95 12.34 36.07
C LEU A 345 -10.67 12.70 37.38
N ARG A 346 -10.74 11.75 38.33
CA ARG A 346 -11.21 11.94 39.67
C ARG A 346 -10.12 11.50 40.67
N GLY A 347 -9.61 12.41 41.47
CA GLY A 347 -8.64 12.06 42.52
C GLY A 347 -9.30 11.19 43.61
N LEU A 348 -8.54 10.22 44.13
CA LEU A 348 -8.94 9.37 45.21
C LEU A 348 -8.22 9.73 46.52
N ASN A 349 -7.03 10.30 46.44
CA ASN A 349 -6.24 10.74 47.59
C ASN A 349 -5.82 12.22 47.52
N PHE A 350 -6.40 12.96 46.60
CA PHE A 350 -6.24 14.41 46.42
C PHE A 350 -7.48 14.99 45.74
N ASP A 351 -7.65 16.30 45.79
CA ASP A 351 -8.70 16.98 45.03
C ASP A 351 -8.20 17.23 43.59
N ALA A 352 -8.93 16.72 42.62
CA ALA A 352 -8.60 16.86 41.19
C ALA A 352 -9.26 18.09 40.53
N THR A 353 -10.06 18.87 41.29
CA THR A 353 -10.76 20.07 40.79
C THR A 353 -9.74 21.12 40.39
N ASP A 354 -9.72 21.51 39.09
CA ASP A 354 -8.75 22.47 38.54
C ASP A 354 -7.26 22.16 38.79
N ALA A 355 -6.97 20.93 39.18
CA ALA A 355 -5.61 20.50 39.54
C ALA A 355 -4.65 20.35 38.37
N PHE A 356 -5.16 20.27 37.13
CA PHE A 356 -4.37 19.92 35.97
C PHE A 356 -4.49 20.92 34.84
N ILE A 357 -3.38 21.07 34.10
CA ILE A 357 -3.33 21.66 32.75
C ILE A 357 -3.05 20.52 31.79
N VAL A 358 -3.85 20.40 30.73
CA VAL A 358 -3.70 19.35 29.70
C VAL A 358 -3.02 19.92 28.50
N GLU A 359 -1.97 19.26 28.09
CA GLU A 359 -1.25 19.52 26.84
C GLU A 359 -1.38 18.31 25.90
N MET A 360 -1.50 18.57 24.62
CA MET A 360 -1.60 17.56 23.57
C MET A 360 -0.41 17.69 22.63
N PRO A 361 0.74 17.06 22.92
CA PRO A 361 1.99 17.26 22.18
C PRO A 361 1.90 16.90 20.70
N THR A 362 1.06 15.93 20.35
CA THR A 362 0.84 15.49 18.94
C THR A 362 -0.23 16.31 18.22
N GLY A 363 -0.88 17.28 18.90
CA GLY A 363 -2.09 17.94 18.41
C GLY A 363 -3.31 17.03 18.31
N LYS A 364 -3.16 15.75 18.62
CA LYS A 364 -4.19 14.71 18.66
C LYS A 364 -4.47 14.31 20.12
N ARG A 365 -5.65 13.77 20.39
CA ARG A 365 -6.03 13.35 21.75
C ARG A 365 -5.66 11.89 22.04
N ASP A 366 -4.57 11.42 21.47
CA ASP A 366 -3.98 10.09 21.70
C ASP A 366 -2.89 10.11 22.77
N THR A 367 -2.14 11.21 22.85
CA THR A 367 -1.12 11.45 23.87
C THR A 367 -1.49 12.68 24.66
N LEU A 368 -1.70 12.51 25.96
CA LEU A 368 -2.12 13.56 26.88
C LEU A 368 -1.07 13.75 27.94
N HIS A 369 -0.54 14.96 28.02
CA HIS A 369 0.39 15.40 29.04
C HIS A 369 -0.33 16.28 30.04
N TYR A 370 -0.31 15.89 31.32
CA TYR A 370 -0.97 16.58 32.40
C TYR A 370 0.04 17.25 33.32
N TRP A 371 0.01 18.56 33.38
CA TRP A 371 0.76 19.36 34.34
C TRP A 371 -0.07 19.56 35.59
N ILE A 372 0.53 19.31 36.77
CA ILE A 372 -0.11 19.49 38.09
C ILE A 372 0.10 20.93 38.53
N ARG A 373 -0.97 21.64 38.83
CA ARG A 373 -0.94 23.05 39.24
C ARG A 373 -0.66 23.21 40.72
N ASP A 374 -1.18 22.28 41.56
CA ASP A 374 -1.09 22.38 43.01
C ASP A 374 0.19 21.76 43.55
N SER A 375 0.98 22.57 44.23
CA SER A 375 2.23 22.16 44.87
C SER A 375 2.05 21.13 46.00
N LEU A 376 0.88 21.03 46.60
CA LEU A 376 0.57 20.00 47.60
C LEU A 376 0.50 18.62 46.96
N ILE A 377 -0.02 18.55 45.76
CA ILE A 377 -0.12 17.28 44.98
C ILE A 377 1.26 16.79 44.56
N TYR A 378 2.25 17.67 44.31
CA TYR A 378 3.63 17.26 44.00
C TYR A 378 4.27 16.41 45.12
N LYS A 379 3.91 16.65 46.37
CA LYS A 379 4.48 15.97 47.52
C LYS A 379 3.92 14.58 47.75
N ILE A 380 2.85 14.24 47.06
CA ILE A 380 2.25 12.92 47.13
C ILE A 380 3.06 11.95 46.31
N ASP A 381 3.67 10.93 46.90
CA ASP A 381 4.50 9.93 46.20
C ASP A 381 3.70 9.15 45.18
N THR A 382 2.52 8.68 45.55
CA THR A 382 1.62 7.92 44.69
C THR A 382 0.31 8.65 44.50
N LEU A 383 0.03 9.13 43.32
CA LEU A 383 -1.28 9.66 42.94
C LEU A 383 -2.23 8.53 42.63
N LYS A 384 -3.34 8.44 43.34
CA LYS A 384 -4.41 7.48 43.06
C LYS A 384 -5.60 8.26 42.49
N MET A 385 -6.04 7.82 41.31
CA MET A 385 -7.13 8.48 40.59
C MET A 385 -7.95 7.50 39.79
N GLU A 386 -9.19 7.82 39.53
CA GLU A 386 -10.05 7.15 38.57
C GLU A 386 -9.98 7.89 37.24
N LEU A 387 -9.77 7.14 36.20
CA LEU A 387 -9.77 7.61 34.81
C LEU A 387 -11.01 7.07 34.11
N THR A 388 -11.93 7.95 33.72
CA THR A 388 -13.09 7.61 32.92
C THR A 388 -12.81 8.00 31.47
N TYR A 389 -12.85 7.06 30.57
CA TYR A 389 -12.57 7.28 29.14
C TYR A 389 -13.36 6.32 28.24
N PHE A 390 -13.49 6.67 26.96
CA PHE A 390 -14.05 5.76 25.97
C PHE A 390 -13.07 4.66 25.64
N TYR A 391 -13.52 3.43 25.77
CA TYR A 391 -12.79 2.19 25.50
C TYR A 391 -13.55 1.38 24.45
N THR A 392 -12.87 0.72 23.55
CA THR A 392 -13.49 -0.17 22.57
C THR A 392 -13.62 -1.58 23.18
N ASP A 393 -14.83 -2.07 23.31
CA ASP A 393 -15.13 -3.40 23.85
C ASP A 393 -14.87 -4.54 22.83
N THR A 394 -15.20 -5.76 23.20
CA THR A 394 -15.05 -6.94 22.34
C THR A 394 -16.00 -6.96 21.13
N LEU A 395 -17.08 -6.20 21.21
CA LEU A 395 -18.06 -6.01 20.12
C LEU A 395 -17.71 -4.78 19.26
N GLN A 396 -16.51 -4.21 19.45
CA GLN A 396 -16.01 -3.02 18.76
C GLN A 396 -16.87 -1.77 18.97
N GLN A 397 -17.62 -1.71 20.09
CA GLN A 397 -18.39 -0.53 20.48
C GLN A 397 -17.61 0.33 21.46
N LEU A 398 -17.74 1.66 21.32
CA LEU A 398 -17.18 2.61 22.27
C LEU A 398 -18.04 2.67 23.52
N VAL A 399 -17.51 2.17 24.63
CA VAL A 399 -18.16 2.18 25.93
C VAL A 399 -17.35 2.99 26.93
N ASN A 400 -18.02 3.57 27.92
CA ASN A 400 -17.32 4.23 29.02
C ASN A 400 -16.67 3.18 29.90
N ARG A 401 -15.36 3.33 30.12
CA ARG A 401 -14.58 2.51 31.04
C ARG A 401 -13.97 3.36 32.13
N ILE A 402 -13.94 2.82 33.35
CA ILE A 402 -13.33 3.43 34.53
C ILE A 402 -12.16 2.55 34.95
N ASP A 403 -10.96 3.10 34.89
CA ASP A 403 -9.73 2.44 35.33
C ASP A 403 -9.16 3.22 36.53
N THR A 404 -8.67 2.49 37.54
CA THR A 404 -7.96 3.10 38.66
C THR A 404 -6.49 3.17 38.38
N LEU A 405 -5.94 4.36 38.32
CA LEU A 405 -4.52 4.60 38.08
C LEU A 405 -3.79 4.84 39.42
N GLN A 406 -2.58 4.31 39.51
CA GLN A 406 -1.61 4.56 40.57
C GLN A 406 -0.33 5.06 39.96
N LEU A 407 -0.07 6.36 40.05
CA LEU A 407 1.06 7.00 39.38
C LEU A 407 2.14 7.36 40.40
N VAL A 408 3.25 6.63 40.37
CA VAL A 408 4.44 6.87 41.19
C VAL A 408 5.43 7.70 40.37
N SER A 409 5.98 8.77 40.96
CA SER A 409 7.00 9.56 40.28
C SER A 409 8.27 8.75 40.04
N LYS A 410 8.78 8.81 38.80
CA LYS A 410 10.06 8.19 38.47
C LYS A 410 11.25 8.96 39.07
N GLN A 411 11.10 10.26 39.28
CA GLN A 411 12.08 11.07 40.00
C GLN A 411 11.78 10.94 41.51
N ARG A 412 12.70 10.30 42.22
CA ARG A 412 12.60 10.28 43.67
C ARG A 412 12.77 11.70 44.23
N PRO A 413 11.89 12.16 45.15
CA PRO A 413 12.14 13.39 45.87
C PRO A 413 13.51 13.24 46.59
N LYS A 414 14.34 14.27 46.50
CA LYS A 414 15.63 14.29 47.21
C LYS A 414 15.34 14.10 48.70
N SER A 415 16.08 13.19 49.33
CA SER A 415 15.94 12.95 50.77
C SER A 415 16.29 14.22 51.55
N GLU A 416 15.74 14.41 52.74
CA GLU A 416 16.06 15.54 53.61
C GLU A 416 17.57 15.72 53.79
N LYS A 417 18.30 14.62 53.89
CA LYS A 417 19.78 14.62 53.99
C LYS A 417 20.46 15.18 52.72
N GLU A 418 19.93 14.87 51.55
CA GLU A 418 20.43 15.41 50.28
C GLU A 418 20.13 16.90 50.10
N LEU A 419 18.92 17.31 50.48
CA LEU A 419 18.54 18.71 50.50
C LEU A 419 19.38 19.53 51.49
N GLU A 420 19.62 18.99 52.68
CA GLU A 420 20.48 19.62 53.69
C GLU A 420 21.94 19.70 53.23
N LYS A 421 22.45 18.67 52.56
CA LYS A 421 23.78 18.66 51.97
C LYS A 421 23.90 19.73 50.87
N GLU A 422 22.94 19.78 49.96
CA GLU A 422 22.91 20.80 48.91
C GLU A 422 22.79 22.22 49.44
N ARG A 423 22.02 22.42 50.53
CA ARG A 423 21.91 23.69 51.21
C ARG A 423 23.24 24.12 51.86
N LYS A 424 23.92 23.19 52.50
CA LYS A 424 25.25 23.43 53.09
C LYS A 424 26.30 23.68 52.03
N GLU A 425 26.25 23.01 50.90
CA GLU A 425 27.18 23.24 49.75
C GLU A 425 26.95 24.63 49.12
N LYS A 426 25.69 25.01 48.90
CA LYS A 426 25.33 26.34 48.40
C LYS A 426 25.74 27.46 49.39
N GLU A 427 25.60 27.24 50.67
CA GLU A 427 26.01 28.18 51.70
C GLU A 427 27.54 28.37 51.77
N LYS A 428 28.28 27.26 51.67
CA LYS A 428 29.74 27.30 51.56
C LYS A 428 30.23 27.97 50.26
N GLU A 429 29.55 27.78 49.15
CA GLU A 429 29.86 28.43 47.88
C GLU A 429 29.55 29.93 47.96
N ARG A 430 28.43 30.33 48.62
CA ARG A 430 28.09 31.72 48.87
C ARG A 430 29.10 32.43 49.77
N GLU A 431 29.62 31.77 50.84
CA GLU A 431 30.71 32.27 51.65
C GLU A 431 32.04 32.39 50.91
N ARG A 432 32.36 31.41 50.03
CA ARG A 432 33.59 31.49 49.20
C ARG A 432 33.52 32.64 48.20
N ARG A 433 32.36 32.94 47.62
CA ARG A 433 32.15 34.06 46.68
C ARG A 433 32.21 35.39 47.45
N LYS A 434 31.62 35.51 48.62
CA LYS A 434 31.74 36.69 49.49
C LYS A 434 33.21 36.98 49.82
N LYS A 435 33.99 35.96 50.15
CA LYS A 435 35.46 36.10 50.42
C LYS A 435 36.29 36.53 49.21
N ARG A 436 35.77 36.28 47.98
CA ARG A 436 36.43 36.71 46.72
C ARG A 436 35.98 38.10 46.26
N GLY A 437 35.05 38.74 46.92
CA GLY A 437 34.54 40.05 46.54
C GLY A 437 33.65 40.01 45.26
N GLU A 438 33.17 38.84 44.87
CA GLU A 438 32.28 38.68 43.73
C GLU A 438 30.85 39.17 44.12
N PRO A 439 30.18 39.93 43.22
CA PRO A 439 28.81 40.38 43.49
C PRO A 439 27.89 39.19 43.68
N GLU A 440 26.94 39.32 44.58
CA GLU A 440 25.90 38.29 44.84
C GLU A 440 24.95 38.28 43.67
N GLU A 441 25.21 37.39 42.65
CA GLU A 441 24.27 37.12 41.56
C GLU A 441 23.10 36.34 42.17
N GLU A 442 21.97 37.01 42.35
CA GLU A 442 20.70 36.30 42.42
C GLU A 442 20.48 35.51 41.14
N LYS A 443 20.75 34.22 41.17
CA LYS A 443 20.41 33.34 40.02
C LYS A 443 18.87 33.28 39.96
N THR A 444 18.30 34.28 39.30
CA THR A 444 16.93 34.14 38.79
C THR A 444 16.92 32.93 37.87
N LYS A 445 16.15 31.92 38.24
CA LYS A 445 15.90 30.79 37.32
C LYS A 445 15.02 31.31 36.20
N PHE A 446 15.63 31.50 35.06
CA PHE A 446 14.88 31.75 33.83
C PHE A 446 14.23 30.48 33.36
N LEU A 447 13.04 30.61 32.80
CA LEU A 447 12.36 29.51 32.10
C LEU A 447 13.17 29.23 30.83
N GLU A 448 13.50 27.96 30.60
CA GLU A 448 14.16 27.55 29.36
C GLU A 448 13.15 27.60 28.22
N VAL A 449 13.54 28.25 27.14
CA VAL A 449 12.70 28.44 25.95
C VAL A 449 13.47 27.91 24.74
N ASP A 450 12.90 26.94 24.07
CA ASP A 450 13.37 26.47 22.78
C ASP A 450 12.70 27.28 21.68
N LEU A 451 13.50 28.02 20.92
CA LEU A 451 13.04 28.79 19.78
C LEU A 451 13.34 28.03 18.49
N PHE A 452 12.32 27.56 17.83
CA PHE A 452 12.46 27.05 16.47
C PHE A 452 12.36 28.22 15.49
N ALA A 453 13.53 28.61 14.95
CA ALA A 453 13.66 29.60 13.89
C ALA A 453 14.35 28.96 12.68
N PRO A 454 13.67 28.81 11.53
CA PRO A 454 14.35 28.40 10.30
C PRO A 454 15.33 29.48 9.82
N SER A 455 16.32 29.11 9.02
CA SER A 455 17.37 30.03 8.51
C SER A 455 16.81 31.12 7.58
N SER A 456 15.63 30.92 7.02
CA SER A 456 14.84 31.89 6.26
C SER A 456 13.38 31.75 6.64
N ILE A 457 12.71 32.86 6.88
CA ILE A 457 11.29 32.91 7.26
C ILE A 457 10.53 33.62 6.16
N ASP A 458 9.50 32.98 5.63
CA ASP A 458 8.59 33.63 4.68
C ASP A 458 7.60 34.54 5.43
N ILE A 459 7.00 35.48 4.72
CA ILE A 459 6.09 36.49 5.32
C ILE A 459 4.84 35.86 5.96
N TYR A 460 4.53 34.62 5.59
CA TYR A 460 3.42 33.82 6.14
C TYR A 460 3.82 32.81 7.20
N ASP A 461 5.12 32.69 7.50
CA ASP A 461 5.62 31.78 8.50
C ASP A 461 5.51 32.38 9.90
N TYR A 462 5.59 31.52 10.91
CA TYR A 462 5.55 31.90 12.33
C TYR A 462 6.73 31.31 13.09
N LEU A 463 7.16 32.02 14.10
CA LEU A 463 8.16 31.56 15.06
C LEU A 463 7.48 30.78 16.16
N THR A 464 8.00 29.57 16.42
CA THR A 464 7.47 28.73 17.51
C THR A 464 8.41 28.77 18.71
N CYS A 465 7.89 29.22 19.86
CA CYS A 465 8.57 29.17 21.15
C CYS A 465 7.99 28.05 21.99
N THR A 466 8.80 27.05 22.32
CA THR A 466 8.41 25.95 23.20
C THR A 466 9.01 26.16 24.59
N PHE A 467 8.17 26.13 25.60
CA PHE A 467 8.58 26.29 27.00
C PHE A 467 8.68 24.93 27.68
N THR A 468 9.65 24.74 28.55
CA THR A 468 9.83 23.47 29.29
C THR A 468 8.79 23.25 30.38
N GLU A 469 8.12 24.30 30.88
CA GLU A 469 7.02 24.24 31.84
C GLU A 469 5.91 25.19 31.36
N PRO A 470 4.64 24.98 31.76
CA PRO A 470 3.53 25.87 31.43
C PRO A 470 3.74 27.30 31.93
N VAL A 471 3.50 28.25 31.06
CA VAL A 471 3.64 29.68 31.37
C VAL A 471 2.37 30.19 32.05
N ALA A 472 2.49 30.70 33.28
CA ALA A 472 1.36 31.25 34.01
C ALA A 472 0.83 32.57 33.43
N ARG A 473 1.73 33.38 32.88
CA ARG A 473 1.40 34.67 32.25
C ARG A 473 2.37 34.94 31.11
N PHE A 474 1.84 35.22 29.95
CA PHE A 474 2.58 35.62 28.77
C PHE A 474 2.22 37.05 28.37
N ASP A 475 3.22 37.93 28.26
CA ASP A 475 3.05 39.27 27.75
C ASP A 475 3.64 39.38 26.35
N SER A 476 2.76 39.39 25.36
CA SER A 476 3.17 39.49 23.96
C SER A 476 3.85 40.82 23.62
N ALA A 477 3.55 41.90 24.38
CA ALA A 477 4.18 43.21 24.19
C ALA A 477 5.65 43.26 24.63
N ALA A 478 6.06 42.30 25.47
CA ALA A 478 7.46 42.18 25.92
C ALA A 478 8.35 41.39 24.91
N VAL A 479 7.74 40.78 23.89
CA VAL A 479 8.48 40.01 22.87
C VAL A 479 8.79 40.90 21.68
N HIS A 480 10.06 41.16 21.45
CA HIS A 480 10.52 42.01 20.35
C HIS A 480 11.40 41.21 19.38
N LEU A 481 11.06 41.21 18.11
CA LEU A 481 11.91 40.75 17.03
C LEU A 481 12.89 41.93 16.71
N ARG A 482 14.17 41.71 16.89
CA ARG A 482 15.20 42.70 16.53
C ARG A 482 15.92 42.26 15.27
N HIS A 483 16.13 43.21 14.37
CA HIS A 483 16.88 43.00 13.12
C HIS A 483 18.37 43.05 13.43
#